data_08a38fcf2e184975e1ecabd209aadaf1
#
_entry.id   08a38fcf2e184975e1ecabd209aadaf1
#
_cell.length_a   1.000
_cell.length_b   1.000
_cell.length_c   1.000
_cell.angle_alpha   90.00
_cell.angle_beta   90.00
_cell.angle_gamma   90.00
#
_symmetry.space_group_name_H-M   'P 1'
#
loop_
_entity.id
_entity.type
_entity.pdbx_description
1 polymer ?
#
loop_
_entity_poly.entity_id
_entity_poly.type
_entity_poly.pdbx_seq_one_letter_code
_entity_poly.pdbx_strand_id
1 'polypeptide(L)'
;MKKLAALSIFCLGTVSFLFSKISTPAIFGSNMVLQRDHACPVWGWADPNSSVSLTFAGTTYNAKADQSGNWRIILSPLEASSDPRDMIISYGKNFPDSLVYENVLVGEVWLCSGQSNMQWAIDRSDDADIEALSANHPNLRLISVPQVGTQVPQDNFKGLWASASPTTAASFSAVGFHFGSRLHQILDVPVGLINNAWGGSACEAWIPRDRLKANPMSLPY
;
A
#
# COMPACT_ATOMS: atom_id res chain seq x y z
N MET A 1 38.54 -14.68 -61.34
CA MET A 1 38.26 -13.55 -60.45
C MET A 1 36.80 -13.61 -60.03
N LYS A 2 36.51 -14.19 -58.86
CA LYS A 2 35.11 -14.31 -58.35
C LYS A 2 34.87 -13.16 -57.35
N LYS A 3 33.89 -12.30 -57.68
CA LYS A 3 33.46 -11.21 -56.80
C LYS A 3 32.51 -11.77 -55.72
N LEU A 4 32.92 -11.72 -54.47
CA LEU A 4 32.02 -11.95 -53.31
C LEU A 4 31.17 -10.67 -53.13
N ALA A 5 29.85 -10.84 -53.19
CA ALA A 5 28.91 -9.81 -52.77
C ALA A 5 28.63 -10.00 -51.28
N ALA A 6 28.98 -9.01 -50.48
CA ALA A 6 28.64 -8.99 -49.06
C ALA A 6 27.16 -8.52 -48.91
N LEU A 7 26.32 -9.42 -48.37
CA LEU A 7 24.95 -9.16 -48.03
C LEU A 7 24.89 -8.59 -46.59
N SER A 8 24.71 -7.29 -46.45
CA SER A 8 24.47 -6.64 -45.16
C SER A 8 23.05 -6.91 -44.70
N ILE A 9 22.86 -7.77 -43.71
CA ILE A 9 21.58 -7.97 -43.04
C ILE A 9 21.38 -6.81 -42.04
N PHE A 10 20.50 -5.91 -42.38
CA PHE A 10 20.03 -4.83 -41.50
C PHE A 10 19.01 -5.43 -40.53
N CYS A 11 19.43 -5.73 -39.31
CA CYS A 11 18.53 -6.21 -38.28
C CYS A 11 17.72 -5.03 -37.73
N LEU A 12 16.49 -4.83 -38.24
CA LEU A 12 15.53 -3.92 -37.65
C LEU A 12 15.10 -4.51 -36.30
N GLY A 13 15.74 -4.05 -35.23
CA GLY A 13 15.26 -4.30 -33.87
C GLY A 13 13.90 -3.64 -33.68
N THR A 14 12.84 -4.42 -33.60
CA THR A 14 11.54 -3.95 -33.14
C THR A 14 11.68 -3.57 -31.67
N VAL A 15 11.74 -2.27 -31.39
CA VAL A 15 11.58 -1.75 -30.03
C VAL A 15 10.13 -1.99 -29.64
N SER A 16 9.87 -3.09 -28.94
CA SER A 16 8.60 -3.29 -28.29
C SER A 16 8.46 -2.24 -27.18
N PHE A 17 7.66 -1.22 -27.42
CA PHE A 17 7.19 -0.34 -26.36
C PHE A 17 6.32 -1.18 -25.44
N LEU A 18 6.90 -1.62 -24.31
CA LEU A 18 6.12 -2.11 -23.18
C LEU A 18 5.34 -0.90 -22.68
N PHE A 19 4.06 -0.83 -23.01
CA PHE A 19 3.17 0.15 -22.41
C PHE A 19 3.19 -0.10 -20.90
N SER A 20 3.79 0.81 -20.16
CA SER A 20 3.76 0.79 -18.72
C SER A 20 2.32 1.11 -18.30
N LYS A 21 1.64 0.12 -17.76
CA LYS A 21 0.30 0.29 -17.20
C LYS A 21 0.43 1.11 -15.92
N ILE A 22 -0.49 2.06 -15.68
CA ILE A 22 -0.54 2.77 -14.40
C ILE A 22 -0.59 1.78 -13.24
N SER A 23 0.18 2.04 -12.19
CA SER A 23 0.23 1.20 -11.00
C SER A 23 0.46 2.03 -9.75
N THR A 24 0.09 1.46 -8.61
CA THR A 24 0.33 2.02 -7.28
C THR A 24 0.92 0.95 -6.36
N PRO A 25 1.57 1.31 -5.26
CA PRO A 25 1.92 0.34 -4.23
C PRO A 25 0.67 -0.26 -3.60
N ALA A 26 0.79 -1.49 -3.06
CA ALA A 26 -0.32 -2.27 -2.50
C ALA A 26 -1.01 -1.65 -1.28
N ILE A 27 -0.41 -0.60 -0.71
CA ILE A 27 -1.08 0.20 0.33
C ILE A 27 -2.34 0.89 -0.20
N PHE A 28 -2.43 1.13 -1.51
CA PHE A 28 -3.64 1.59 -2.17
C PHE A 28 -4.34 0.42 -2.84
N GLY A 29 -5.61 0.24 -2.55
CA GLY A 29 -6.41 -0.86 -3.09
C GLY A 29 -7.87 -0.77 -2.66
N SER A 30 -8.69 -1.64 -3.24
CA SER A 30 -10.09 -1.78 -2.78
C SER A 30 -10.13 -2.15 -1.30
N ASN A 31 -11.15 -1.70 -0.61
CA ASN A 31 -11.36 -1.84 0.83
C ASN A 31 -10.40 -1.05 1.73
N MET A 32 -9.51 -0.20 1.22
CA MET A 32 -8.63 0.63 2.06
C MET A 32 -9.40 1.68 2.87
N VAL A 33 -8.74 2.19 3.90
CA VAL A 33 -9.16 3.41 4.62
C VAL A 33 -8.15 4.51 4.36
N LEU A 34 -8.61 5.71 4.02
CA LEU A 34 -7.79 6.92 3.94
C LEU A 34 -7.85 7.68 5.26
N GLN A 35 -6.72 8.30 5.65
CA GLN A 35 -6.68 9.09 6.87
C GLN A 35 -7.59 10.32 6.77
N ARG A 36 -8.49 10.50 7.75
CA ARG A 36 -9.36 11.68 7.86
C ARG A 36 -8.59 12.92 8.30
N ASP A 37 -9.17 14.08 8.07
CA ASP A 37 -8.75 15.40 8.59
C ASP A 37 -7.33 15.82 8.20
N HIS A 38 -6.66 15.07 7.34
CA HIS A 38 -5.29 15.32 6.88
C HIS A 38 -5.21 15.25 5.35
N ALA A 39 -4.28 15.99 4.78
CA ALA A 39 -3.94 15.85 3.38
C ALA A 39 -3.34 14.46 3.11
N CYS A 40 -3.97 13.67 2.23
CA CYS A 40 -3.57 12.30 1.93
C CYS A 40 -2.77 12.24 0.64
N PRO A 41 -1.47 11.89 0.67
CA PRO A 41 -0.72 11.61 -0.53
C PRO A 41 -1.14 10.25 -1.13
N VAL A 42 -1.40 10.24 -2.44
CA VAL A 42 -1.56 9.04 -3.26
C VAL A 42 -0.49 9.10 -4.35
N TRP A 43 0.22 7.99 -4.58
CA TRP A 43 1.34 7.95 -5.52
C TRP A 43 1.44 6.61 -6.25
N GLY A 44 2.24 6.60 -7.28
CA GLY A 44 2.49 5.39 -8.05
C GLY A 44 3.38 5.64 -9.26
N TRP A 45 3.24 4.76 -10.24
CA TRP A 45 4.07 4.75 -11.45
C TRP A 45 3.18 4.74 -12.68
N ALA A 46 3.63 5.41 -13.73
CA ALA A 46 3.00 5.48 -15.04
C ALA A 46 4.08 5.75 -16.11
N ASP A 47 3.70 5.84 -17.37
CA ASP A 47 4.64 6.25 -18.41
C ASP A 47 5.25 7.62 -18.11
N PRO A 48 6.56 7.82 -18.35
CA PRO A 48 7.20 9.11 -18.18
C PRO A 48 6.44 10.24 -18.88
N ASN A 49 6.28 11.35 -18.17
CA ASN A 49 5.59 12.55 -18.64
C ASN A 49 4.10 12.38 -18.98
N SER A 50 3.47 11.23 -18.66
CA SER A 50 2.04 11.05 -18.85
C SER A 50 1.22 11.86 -17.84
N SER A 51 0.01 12.25 -18.26
CA SER A 51 -0.96 12.89 -17.36
C SER A 51 -1.66 11.81 -16.54
N VAL A 52 -1.84 12.07 -15.26
CA VAL A 52 -2.56 11.22 -14.30
C VAL A 52 -3.69 12.03 -13.69
N SER A 53 -4.88 11.44 -13.64
CA SER A 53 -6.05 12.01 -13.00
C SER A 53 -6.56 11.06 -11.92
N LEU A 54 -6.87 11.56 -10.74
CA LEU A 54 -7.47 10.81 -9.64
C LEU A 54 -8.78 11.47 -9.25
N THR A 55 -9.86 10.69 -9.29
CA THR A 55 -11.19 11.13 -8.83
C THR A 55 -11.56 10.37 -7.58
N PHE A 56 -11.89 11.11 -6.51
CA PHE A 56 -12.38 10.55 -5.25
C PHE A 56 -13.29 11.55 -4.54
N ALA A 57 -14.36 11.06 -3.92
CA ALA A 57 -15.32 11.87 -3.15
C ALA A 57 -15.83 13.11 -3.92
N GLY A 58 -16.11 12.96 -5.21
CA GLY A 58 -16.62 14.03 -6.08
C GLY A 58 -15.57 15.04 -6.55
N THR A 59 -14.32 14.92 -6.12
CA THR A 59 -13.22 15.82 -6.52
C THR A 59 -12.25 15.11 -7.44
N THR A 60 -11.81 15.81 -8.50
CA THR A 60 -10.80 15.33 -9.42
C THR A 60 -9.50 16.11 -9.25
N TYR A 61 -8.41 15.38 -9.09
CA TYR A 61 -7.05 15.90 -8.95
C TYR A 61 -6.23 15.47 -10.17
N ASN A 62 -5.25 16.29 -10.54
CA ASN A 62 -4.40 16.00 -11.69
C ASN A 62 -2.92 16.13 -11.31
N ALA A 63 -2.10 15.27 -11.89
CA ALA A 63 -0.66 15.30 -11.81
C ALA A 63 -0.04 14.90 -13.13
N LYS A 64 1.27 15.03 -13.23
CA LYS A 64 2.07 14.54 -14.34
C LYS A 64 3.17 13.64 -13.78
N ALA A 65 3.35 12.46 -14.36
CA ALA A 65 4.46 11.59 -14.05
C ALA A 65 5.79 12.28 -14.42
N ASP A 66 6.80 12.12 -13.60
CA ASP A 66 8.14 12.64 -13.85
C ASP A 66 8.85 11.85 -14.97
N GLN A 67 10.13 12.18 -15.22
CA GLN A 67 10.95 11.49 -16.21
C GLN A 67 11.23 10.02 -15.86
N SER A 68 11.09 9.64 -14.60
CA SER A 68 11.23 8.27 -14.09
C SER A 68 9.89 7.53 -14.02
N GLY A 69 8.79 8.19 -14.39
CA GLY A 69 7.45 7.64 -14.34
C GLY A 69 6.77 7.76 -12.96
N ASN A 70 7.36 8.39 -11.97
CA ASN A 70 6.73 8.57 -10.67
C ASN A 70 5.69 9.70 -10.73
N TRP A 71 4.56 9.47 -10.09
CA TRP A 71 3.54 10.51 -9.91
C TRP A 71 3.07 10.56 -8.46
N ARG A 72 2.59 11.72 -8.04
CA ARG A 72 2.02 11.95 -6.72
C ARG A 72 0.91 12.99 -6.79
N ILE A 73 -0.21 12.66 -6.15
CA ILE A 73 -1.36 13.54 -5.94
C ILE A 73 -1.59 13.67 -4.43
N ILE A 74 -1.94 14.85 -3.97
CA ILE A 74 -2.28 15.09 -2.57
C ILE A 74 -3.76 15.42 -2.52
N LEU A 75 -4.55 14.53 -1.91
CA LEU A 75 -5.96 14.77 -1.65
C LEU A 75 -6.11 15.81 -0.55
N SER A 76 -7.08 16.69 -0.70
CA SER A 76 -7.47 17.59 0.38
C SER A 76 -7.95 16.82 1.61
N PRO A 77 -7.87 17.38 2.83
CA PRO A 77 -8.43 16.75 4.00
C PRO A 77 -9.90 16.36 3.79
N LEU A 78 -10.24 15.15 4.23
CA LEU A 78 -11.56 14.55 4.10
C LEU A 78 -12.14 14.27 5.48
N GLU A 79 -13.42 14.50 5.66
CA GLU A 79 -14.13 14.08 6.85
C GLU A 79 -14.32 12.57 6.89
N ALA A 80 -14.38 11.99 8.09
CA ALA A 80 -14.65 10.57 8.27
C ALA A 80 -15.97 10.16 7.59
N SER A 81 -15.96 9.01 6.95
CA SER A 81 -17.15 8.48 6.29
C SER A 81 -17.10 6.96 6.19
N SER A 82 -18.17 6.31 6.64
CA SER A 82 -18.43 4.89 6.46
C SER A 82 -19.13 4.58 5.14
N ASP A 83 -19.51 5.60 4.36
CA ASP A 83 -20.08 5.41 3.03
C ASP A 83 -18.99 4.98 2.06
N PRO A 84 -19.09 3.77 1.46
CA PRO A 84 -18.09 3.30 0.51
C PRO A 84 -18.11 4.14 -0.76
N ARG A 85 -16.91 4.54 -1.20
CA ARG A 85 -16.71 5.33 -2.42
C ARG A 85 -15.62 4.70 -3.27
N ASP A 86 -15.74 4.83 -4.58
CA ASP A 86 -14.72 4.36 -5.49
C ASP A 86 -13.68 5.46 -5.74
N MET A 87 -12.41 5.06 -5.72
CA MET A 87 -11.30 5.88 -6.16
C MET A 87 -10.89 5.45 -7.58
N ILE A 88 -10.95 6.38 -8.52
CA ILE A 88 -10.62 6.12 -9.92
C ILE A 88 -9.34 6.86 -10.27
N ILE A 89 -8.33 6.13 -10.72
CA ILE A 89 -7.05 6.69 -11.18
C ILE A 89 -6.92 6.38 -12.66
N SER A 90 -6.90 7.41 -13.50
CA SER A 90 -6.83 7.32 -14.94
C SER A 90 -5.55 7.96 -15.45
N TYR A 91 -5.00 7.49 -16.57
CA TYR A 91 -3.77 8.04 -17.12
C TYR A 91 -3.74 8.02 -18.66
N GLY A 92 -2.76 8.77 -19.21
CA GLY A 92 -2.52 8.84 -20.64
C GLY A 92 -3.36 9.87 -21.37
N LYS A 93 -3.21 9.94 -22.68
CA LYS A 93 -3.96 10.86 -23.52
C LYS A 93 -5.41 10.37 -23.62
N ASN A 94 -6.36 11.21 -23.24
CA ASN A 94 -7.79 10.90 -23.16
C ASN A 94 -8.14 9.80 -22.11
N PHE A 95 -7.24 9.48 -21.20
CA PHE A 95 -7.46 8.53 -20.09
C PHE A 95 -8.03 7.17 -20.51
N PRO A 96 -7.39 6.44 -21.44
CA PRO A 96 -7.92 5.18 -21.97
C PRO A 96 -7.85 4.04 -20.94
N ASP A 97 -6.94 4.14 -19.97
CA ASP A 97 -6.74 3.14 -18.92
C ASP A 97 -7.00 3.72 -17.54
N SER A 98 -7.55 2.89 -16.66
CA SER A 98 -7.85 3.28 -15.27
C SER A 98 -7.63 2.13 -14.30
N LEU A 99 -7.28 2.49 -13.06
CA LEU A 99 -7.39 1.66 -11.88
C LEU A 99 -8.63 2.10 -11.10
N VAL A 100 -9.45 1.17 -10.70
CA VAL A 100 -10.60 1.42 -9.84
C VAL A 100 -10.38 0.70 -8.52
N TYR A 101 -10.38 1.45 -7.42
CA TYR A 101 -10.37 0.92 -6.07
C TYR A 101 -11.74 1.11 -5.46
N GLU A 102 -12.44 0.01 -5.30
CA GLU A 102 -13.80 -0.03 -4.78
C GLU A 102 -13.82 0.00 -3.25
N ASN A 103 -14.93 0.46 -2.69
CA ASN A 103 -15.20 0.37 -1.27
C ASN A 103 -14.12 1.06 -0.39
N VAL A 104 -13.66 2.23 -0.80
CA VAL A 104 -12.72 3.06 -0.04
C VAL A 104 -13.47 3.86 1.01
N LEU A 105 -13.03 3.78 2.26
CA LEU A 105 -13.56 4.51 3.41
C LEU A 105 -12.61 5.64 3.82
N VAL A 106 -13.10 6.55 4.65
CA VAL A 106 -12.28 7.61 5.28
C VAL A 106 -12.42 7.51 6.80
N GLY A 107 -11.31 7.43 7.52
CA GLY A 107 -11.32 7.27 8.97
C GLY A 107 -9.92 7.37 9.56
N GLU A 108 -9.66 6.62 10.61
CA GLU A 108 -8.35 6.54 11.25
C GLU A 108 -7.48 5.46 10.57
N VAL A 109 -6.21 5.74 10.36
CA VAL A 109 -5.25 4.76 9.83
C VAL A 109 -4.08 4.62 10.78
N TRP A 110 -3.81 3.37 11.22
CA TRP A 110 -2.79 3.07 12.20
C TRP A 110 -1.80 2.03 11.72
N LEU A 111 -0.51 2.30 11.95
CA LEU A 111 0.57 1.36 11.70
C LEU A 111 0.86 0.56 12.97
N CYS A 112 0.59 -0.74 12.91
CA CYS A 112 0.88 -1.71 13.97
C CYS A 112 2.25 -2.33 13.69
N SER A 113 3.32 -1.79 14.29
CA SER A 113 4.69 -2.20 14.03
C SER A 113 5.38 -2.68 15.29
N GLY A 114 6.40 -3.49 15.12
CA GLY A 114 7.22 -4.05 16.19
C GLY A 114 7.63 -5.49 15.93
N GLN A 115 7.88 -6.23 17.00
CA GLN A 115 8.27 -7.63 16.90
C GLN A 115 7.20 -8.60 17.42
N SER A 116 7.59 -9.67 18.12
CA SER A 116 6.73 -10.84 18.44
C SER A 116 5.40 -10.49 19.09
N ASN A 117 5.34 -9.59 20.08
CA ASN A 117 4.08 -9.24 20.73
C ASN A 117 3.10 -8.54 19.77
N MET A 118 3.59 -7.67 18.89
CA MET A 118 2.74 -7.05 17.88
C MET A 118 2.39 -8.02 16.75
N GLN A 119 3.26 -8.98 16.44
CA GLN A 119 2.99 -10.00 15.43
C GLN A 119 2.02 -11.08 15.91
N TRP A 120 1.87 -11.29 17.21
CA TRP A 120 1.06 -12.37 17.78
C TRP A 120 -0.37 -12.29 17.26
N ALA A 121 -0.79 -13.35 16.57
CA ALA A 121 -2.08 -13.37 15.89
C ALA A 121 -3.22 -13.79 16.83
N ILE A 122 -4.46 -13.43 16.48
CA ILE A 122 -5.66 -13.76 17.26
C ILE A 122 -5.80 -15.28 17.41
N ASP A 123 -5.52 -16.06 16.37
CA ASP A 123 -5.61 -17.54 16.37
C ASP A 123 -4.64 -18.22 17.36
N ARG A 124 -3.75 -17.46 17.98
CA ARG A 124 -2.77 -17.91 18.99
C ARG A 124 -2.99 -17.27 20.36
N SER A 125 -4.08 -16.54 20.54
CA SER A 125 -4.45 -15.87 21.79
C SER A 125 -5.39 -16.75 22.60
N ASP A 126 -5.67 -16.36 23.86
CA ASP A 126 -6.72 -16.97 24.64
C ASP A 126 -8.08 -16.73 23.97
N ASP A 127 -8.99 -17.68 24.07
CA ASP A 127 -10.35 -17.65 23.50
C ASP A 127 -10.35 -17.32 21.99
N ALA A 128 -9.33 -17.76 21.27
CA ALA A 128 -9.06 -17.42 19.86
C ALA A 128 -10.24 -17.65 18.92
N ASP A 129 -11.01 -18.71 19.14
CA ASP A 129 -12.20 -19.06 18.39
C ASP A 129 -13.34 -18.07 18.64
N ILE A 130 -13.55 -17.65 19.88
CA ILE A 130 -14.57 -16.67 20.27
C ILE A 130 -14.19 -15.29 19.70
N GLU A 131 -12.94 -14.88 19.88
CA GLU A 131 -12.43 -13.62 19.39
C GLU A 131 -12.51 -13.54 17.86
N ALA A 132 -12.09 -14.58 17.16
CA ALA A 132 -12.22 -14.63 15.70
C ALA A 132 -13.68 -14.59 15.25
N LEU A 133 -14.57 -15.36 15.87
CA LEU A 133 -16.00 -15.36 15.51
C LEU A 133 -16.67 -14.01 15.75
N SER A 134 -16.24 -13.26 16.77
CA SER A 134 -16.78 -11.92 17.07
C SER A 134 -16.25 -10.83 16.12
N ALA A 135 -15.23 -11.12 15.33
CA ALA A 135 -14.52 -10.15 14.49
C ALA A 135 -15.28 -9.76 13.20
N ASN A 136 -16.57 -9.50 13.29
CA ASN A 136 -17.38 -9.06 12.16
C ASN A 136 -17.55 -7.53 12.18
N HIS A 137 -16.53 -6.81 11.74
CA HIS A 137 -16.50 -5.35 11.74
C HIS A 137 -16.23 -4.83 10.32
N PRO A 138 -17.28 -4.58 9.50
CA PRO A 138 -17.08 -4.18 8.10
C PRO A 138 -16.33 -2.87 7.92
N ASN A 139 -16.35 -1.97 8.91
CA ASN A 139 -15.64 -0.68 8.88
C ASN A 139 -14.24 -0.73 9.52
N LEU A 140 -13.83 -1.89 10.05
CA LEU A 140 -12.45 -2.15 10.44
C LEU A 140 -11.76 -2.88 9.30
N ARG A 141 -10.69 -2.29 8.78
CA ARG A 141 -9.98 -2.78 7.59
C ARG A 141 -8.56 -3.15 7.93
N LEU A 142 -8.11 -4.27 7.41
CA LEU A 142 -6.87 -4.93 7.76
C LEU A 142 -6.00 -5.12 6.52
N ILE A 143 -4.72 -4.80 6.62
CA ILE A 143 -3.69 -5.18 5.65
C ILE A 143 -2.43 -5.60 6.39
N SER A 144 -1.75 -6.65 5.92
CA SER A 144 -0.47 -7.08 6.46
C SER A 144 0.65 -6.93 5.44
N VAL A 145 1.76 -6.36 5.87
CA VAL A 145 3.02 -6.32 5.12
C VAL A 145 3.72 -7.66 5.32
N PRO A 146 4.08 -8.38 4.24
CA PRO A 146 4.75 -9.67 4.36
C PRO A 146 6.18 -9.51 4.89
N GLN A 147 6.64 -10.50 5.62
CA GLN A 147 7.99 -10.54 6.19
C GLN A 147 9.01 -10.89 5.10
N VAL A 148 9.52 -9.89 4.42
CA VAL A 148 10.51 -10.04 3.35
C VAL A 148 11.77 -9.24 3.71
N GLY A 149 12.86 -9.96 4.00
CA GLY A 149 14.17 -9.35 4.25
C GLY A 149 14.81 -8.89 2.95
N THR A 150 15.19 -7.59 2.89
CA THR A 150 15.86 -7.01 1.72
C THR A 150 17.06 -6.17 2.15
N GLN A 151 18.04 -6.03 1.25
CA GLN A 151 19.22 -5.19 1.50
C GLN A 151 19.03 -3.72 1.09
N VAL A 152 17.97 -3.44 0.37
CA VAL A 152 17.61 -2.10 -0.11
C VAL A 152 16.16 -1.78 0.25
N PRO A 153 15.83 -0.50 0.48
CA PRO A 153 14.44 -0.10 0.68
C PRO A 153 13.54 -0.56 -0.46
N GLN A 154 12.32 -0.93 -0.14
CA GLN A 154 11.33 -1.35 -1.12
C GLN A 154 10.22 -0.30 -1.19
N ASP A 155 9.74 -0.01 -2.40
CA ASP A 155 8.70 0.98 -2.65
C ASP A 155 7.30 0.35 -2.68
N ASN A 156 7.23 -0.98 -2.60
CA ASN A 156 5.99 -1.74 -2.67
C ASN A 156 6.13 -3.08 -1.92
N PHE A 157 4.98 -3.68 -1.60
CA PHE A 157 4.88 -5.01 -1.00
C PHE A 157 3.69 -5.78 -1.60
N LYS A 158 3.53 -7.05 -1.26
CA LYS A 158 2.35 -7.84 -1.65
C LYS A 158 1.36 -7.85 -0.50
N GLY A 159 0.17 -7.32 -0.72
CA GLY A 159 -0.89 -7.28 0.28
C GLY A 159 -2.19 -6.79 -0.33
N LEU A 160 -3.29 -7.08 0.36
CA LEU A 160 -4.62 -6.62 -0.01
C LEU A 160 -5.35 -6.21 1.27
N TRP A 161 -6.06 -5.09 1.19
CA TRP A 161 -6.97 -4.68 2.25
C TRP A 161 -8.18 -5.60 2.29
N ALA A 162 -8.58 -5.96 3.49
CA ALA A 162 -9.79 -6.75 3.73
C ALA A 162 -10.60 -6.16 4.89
N SER A 163 -11.92 -6.32 4.84
CA SER A 163 -12.77 -6.06 6.01
C SER A 163 -12.46 -7.07 7.11
N ALA A 164 -12.51 -6.65 8.36
CA ALA A 164 -12.40 -7.56 9.48
C ALA A 164 -13.59 -8.53 9.49
N SER A 165 -13.27 -9.81 9.47
CA SER A 165 -14.18 -10.93 9.51
C SER A 165 -13.55 -12.08 10.29
N PRO A 166 -14.27 -13.11 10.67
CA PRO A 166 -13.70 -14.28 11.33
C PRO A 166 -12.47 -14.86 10.64
N THR A 167 -12.45 -14.86 9.31
CA THR A 167 -11.35 -15.41 8.52
C THR A 167 -10.17 -14.47 8.35
N THR A 168 -10.43 -13.17 8.19
CA THR A 168 -9.34 -12.19 7.95
C THR A 168 -8.69 -11.73 9.25
N ALA A 169 -9.43 -11.71 10.36
CA ALA A 169 -8.93 -11.30 11.66
C ALA A 169 -8.11 -12.41 12.35
N ALA A 170 -8.43 -13.69 12.16
CA ALA A 170 -7.77 -14.81 12.84
C ALA A 170 -6.24 -14.75 12.75
N SER A 171 -5.69 -14.48 11.57
CA SER A 171 -4.24 -14.37 11.32
C SER A 171 -3.66 -12.98 11.51
N PHE A 172 -4.48 -12.00 11.89
CA PHE A 172 -4.04 -10.61 12.10
C PHE A 172 -3.48 -10.43 13.52
N SER A 173 -2.66 -9.39 13.73
CA SER A 173 -2.17 -8.98 15.04
C SER A 173 -3.29 -8.85 16.06
N ALA A 174 -3.27 -9.61 17.15
CA ALA A 174 -4.26 -9.52 18.22
C ALA A 174 -4.22 -8.14 18.90
N VAL A 175 -3.02 -7.64 19.22
CA VAL A 175 -2.85 -6.29 19.80
C VAL A 175 -3.38 -5.22 18.87
N GLY A 176 -3.02 -5.29 17.58
CA GLY A 176 -3.51 -4.33 16.57
C GLY A 176 -5.02 -4.40 16.40
N PHE A 177 -5.58 -5.61 16.33
CA PHE A 177 -7.02 -5.82 16.16
C PHE A 177 -7.84 -5.28 17.33
N HIS A 178 -7.49 -5.65 18.57
CA HIS A 178 -8.20 -5.17 19.75
C HIS A 178 -8.09 -3.66 19.93
N PHE A 179 -6.91 -3.09 19.66
CA PHE A 179 -6.73 -1.64 19.64
C PHE A 179 -7.66 -0.98 18.61
N GLY A 180 -7.63 -1.43 17.36
CA GLY A 180 -8.43 -0.85 16.29
C GLY A 180 -9.93 -1.05 16.46
N SER A 181 -10.36 -2.23 16.94
CA SER A 181 -11.76 -2.51 17.27
C SER A 181 -12.26 -1.58 18.37
N ARG A 182 -11.46 -1.40 19.43
CA ARG A 182 -11.82 -0.48 20.52
C ARG A 182 -11.86 0.97 20.07
N LEU A 183 -10.91 1.37 19.22
CA LEU A 183 -10.88 2.72 18.65
C LEU A 183 -12.11 2.98 17.78
N HIS A 184 -12.47 2.03 16.91
CA HIS A 184 -13.67 2.08 16.09
C HIS A 184 -14.94 2.26 16.94
N GLN A 185 -15.08 1.50 18.02
CA GLN A 185 -16.21 1.61 18.96
C GLN A 185 -16.30 2.98 19.65
N ILE A 186 -15.18 3.58 20.02
CA ILE A 186 -15.14 4.85 20.75
C ILE A 186 -15.38 6.02 19.82
N LEU A 187 -14.78 6.03 18.64
CA LEU A 187 -14.82 7.15 17.71
C LEU A 187 -15.97 7.08 16.71
N ASP A 188 -16.58 5.92 16.55
CA ASP A 188 -17.64 5.62 15.56
C ASP A 188 -17.24 6.05 14.12
N VAL A 189 -15.97 5.79 13.76
CA VAL A 189 -15.42 6.05 12.42
C VAL A 189 -14.74 4.81 11.87
N PRO A 190 -14.59 4.67 10.54
CA PRO A 190 -13.78 3.59 9.96
C PRO A 190 -12.35 3.59 10.49
N VAL A 191 -11.77 2.39 10.65
CA VAL A 191 -10.38 2.24 11.09
C VAL A 191 -9.65 1.29 10.15
N GLY A 192 -8.51 1.74 9.62
CA GLY A 192 -7.58 0.94 8.84
C GLY A 192 -6.35 0.57 9.66
N LEU A 193 -6.02 -0.70 9.73
CA LEU A 193 -4.87 -1.23 10.44
C LEU A 193 -3.86 -1.82 9.46
N ILE A 194 -2.62 -1.33 9.53
CA ILE A 194 -1.50 -1.81 8.72
C ILE A 194 -0.59 -2.62 9.65
N ASN A 195 -0.62 -3.93 9.55
CA ASN A 195 0.27 -4.78 10.33
C ASN A 195 1.65 -4.89 9.65
N ASN A 196 2.66 -4.33 10.28
CA ASN A 196 4.06 -4.38 9.86
C ASN A 196 4.93 -4.83 11.05
N ALA A 197 4.67 -6.04 11.54
CA ALA A 197 5.39 -6.62 12.67
C ALA A 197 6.20 -7.84 12.23
N TRP A 198 7.40 -8.00 12.82
CA TRP A 198 8.27 -9.14 12.55
C TRP A 198 8.94 -9.64 13.83
N GLY A 199 8.42 -10.76 14.37
CA GLY A 199 8.95 -11.41 15.56
C GLY A 199 10.39 -11.87 15.37
N GLY A 200 11.20 -11.69 16.43
CA GLY A 200 12.63 -12.01 16.39
C GLY A 200 13.50 -10.99 15.63
N SER A 201 12.92 -9.90 15.09
CA SER A 201 13.72 -8.85 14.49
C SER A 201 14.51 -8.06 15.53
N ALA A 202 15.76 -7.75 15.23
CA ALA A 202 16.58 -6.84 16.01
C ALA A 202 16.13 -5.38 15.83
N CYS A 203 16.37 -4.53 16.80
CA CYS A 203 15.99 -3.12 16.77
C CYS A 203 16.60 -2.40 15.56
N GLU A 204 17.82 -2.74 15.21
CA GLU A 204 18.59 -2.18 14.12
C GLU A 204 17.94 -2.40 12.75
N ALA A 205 17.19 -3.50 12.59
CA ALA A 205 16.46 -3.79 11.35
C ALA A 205 15.36 -2.76 11.03
N TRP A 206 14.92 -2.00 12.04
CA TRP A 206 13.88 -0.96 11.92
C TRP A 206 14.44 0.46 11.76
N ILE A 207 15.77 0.59 11.74
CA ILE A 207 16.46 1.88 11.61
C ILE A 207 17.05 2.00 10.20
N PRO A 208 16.85 3.13 9.50
CA PRO A 208 17.47 3.36 8.20
C PRO A 208 19.00 3.20 8.27
N ARG A 209 19.58 2.49 7.31
CA ARG A 209 21.00 2.12 7.30
C ARG A 209 21.95 3.32 7.35
N ASP A 210 21.59 4.42 6.73
CA ASP A 210 22.36 5.68 6.79
C ASP A 210 22.42 6.25 8.20
N ARG A 211 21.33 6.11 8.97
CA ARG A 211 21.29 6.52 10.38
C ARG A 211 22.14 5.61 11.27
N LEU A 212 22.11 4.30 11.04
CA LEU A 212 23.01 3.37 11.73
C LEU A 212 24.48 3.69 11.45
N LYS A 213 24.84 3.88 10.18
CA LYS A 213 26.21 4.21 9.79
C LYS A 213 26.71 5.56 10.33
N ALA A 214 25.81 6.52 10.54
CA ALA A 214 26.15 7.82 11.10
C ALA A 214 26.40 7.79 12.61
N ASN A 215 26.01 6.72 13.31
CA ASN A 215 26.21 6.57 14.76
C ASN A 215 27.39 5.62 15.05
N PRO A 216 28.50 6.11 15.65
CA PRO A 216 29.66 5.27 15.95
C PRO A 216 29.35 4.05 16.83
N MET A 217 28.32 4.14 17.70
CA MET A 217 27.93 3.03 18.59
C MET A 217 27.21 1.89 17.86
N SER A 218 26.69 2.13 16.65
CA SER A 218 26.00 1.13 15.84
C SER A 218 26.87 0.56 14.71
N LEU A 219 28.15 0.94 14.61
CA LEU A 219 29.10 0.42 13.59
C LEU A 219 29.29 -1.11 13.61
N PRO A 220 29.12 -1.84 14.75
CA PRO A 220 29.22 -3.30 14.76
C PRO A 220 28.04 -4.02 14.08
N TYR A 221 26.96 -3.34 13.77
CA TYR A 221 25.74 -3.87 13.15
C TYR A 221 25.58 -3.39 11.72
#